data_9c686819df7e33af5e90709ac61da516
#
_entry.id   9c686819df7e33af5e90709ac61da516
#
_cell.length_a   1.000
_cell.length_b   1.000
_cell.length_c   1.000
_cell.angle_alpha   90.00
_cell.angle_beta   90.00
_cell.angle_gamma   90.00
#
_symmetry.space_group_name_H-M   'P 1'
#
loop_
_entity.id
_entity.type
_entity.pdbx_description
1 polymer ?
#
loop_
_entity_poly.entity_id
_entity_poly.type
_entity_poly.pdbx_seq_one_letter_code
_entity_poly.pdbx_strand_id
1 'polypeptide(L)'
;MRTDVAGLGIPPLAGLCTYAEASRPGLPVDENVAMLRRYNYVERRLVEISAAHLARTPEWEVKCALSLHLWLDAEHGSALRRRVGEMREPAPSLDNIPDEALHVLLEERRRRLLAVT
;
A
#
# COMPACT_ATOMS: atom_id res chain seq x y z
N MET A 1 -27.00 -11.25 -7.73
CA MET A 1 -25.57 -10.90 -7.59
C MET A 1 -25.44 -9.47 -7.11
N ARG A 2 -24.61 -9.27 -6.16
CA ARG A 2 -24.37 -7.94 -5.65
C ARG A 2 -23.53 -7.13 -6.62
N THR A 3 -23.98 -5.94 -6.97
CA THR A 3 -23.32 -5.11 -7.98
C THR A 3 -22.62 -3.89 -7.39
N ASP A 4 -22.75 -3.66 -6.08
CA ASP A 4 -22.10 -2.54 -5.42
C ASP A 4 -21.56 -2.93 -4.06
N VAL A 5 -20.70 -2.09 -3.50
CA VAL A 5 -20.12 -2.28 -2.17
C VAL A 5 -20.91 -1.42 -1.19
N ALA A 6 -21.56 -2.10 -0.23
CA ALA A 6 -22.31 -1.46 0.86
C ALA A 6 -23.35 -0.41 0.37
N GLY A 7 -23.97 -0.62 -0.79
CA GLY A 7 -24.98 0.28 -1.30
C GLY A 7 -24.47 1.61 -1.85
N LEU A 8 -23.18 1.73 -2.09
CA LEU A 8 -22.55 2.96 -2.57
C LEU A 8 -22.58 3.11 -4.10
N GLY A 9 -23.14 2.13 -4.81
CA GLY A 9 -23.14 2.15 -6.28
C GLY A 9 -21.77 1.87 -6.89
N ILE A 10 -20.81 1.40 -6.11
CA ILE A 10 -19.47 1.07 -6.57
C ILE A 10 -19.45 -0.41 -6.94
N PRO A 11 -19.15 -0.76 -8.19
CA PRO A 11 -19.11 -2.17 -8.58
C PRO A 11 -17.99 -2.90 -7.83
N PRO A 12 -18.18 -4.19 -7.49
CA PRO A 12 -17.12 -4.96 -6.86
C PRO A 12 -15.94 -5.11 -7.82
N LEU A 13 -14.73 -5.00 -7.28
CA LEU A 13 -13.52 -5.23 -8.06
C LEU A 13 -13.33 -6.72 -8.28
N ALA A 14 -12.97 -7.10 -9.50
CA ALA A 14 -12.73 -8.49 -9.85
C ALA A 14 -11.60 -9.06 -8.96
N GLY A 15 -11.83 -10.26 -8.44
CA GLY A 15 -10.85 -10.95 -7.61
C GLY A 15 -10.84 -10.56 -6.14
N LEU A 16 -11.65 -9.59 -5.72
CA LEU A 16 -11.76 -9.26 -4.30
C LEU A 16 -12.82 -10.11 -3.62
N CYS A 17 -12.55 -10.47 -2.38
CA CYS A 17 -13.49 -11.20 -1.54
C CYS A 17 -14.57 -10.27 -1.00
N THR A 18 -15.69 -10.85 -0.56
CA THR A 18 -16.73 -10.11 0.17
C THR A 18 -16.29 -9.83 1.60
N TYR A 19 -16.97 -8.92 2.30
CA TYR A 19 -16.71 -8.68 3.72
C TYR A 19 -16.90 -9.93 4.56
N ALA A 20 -17.91 -10.74 4.25
CA ALA A 20 -18.14 -12.00 4.96
C ALA A 20 -16.97 -12.97 4.79
N GLU A 21 -16.45 -13.07 3.59
CA GLU A 21 -15.27 -13.90 3.31
C GLU A 21 -14.03 -13.36 3.99
N ALA A 22 -13.84 -12.04 3.97
CA ALA A 22 -12.68 -11.40 4.60
C ALA A 22 -12.65 -11.59 6.11
N SER A 23 -13.81 -11.70 6.76
CA SER A 23 -13.88 -11.87 8.21
C SER A 23 -13.69 -13.31 8.67
N ARG A 24 -13.63 -14.28 7.76
CA ARG A 24 -13.38 -15.68 8.12
C ARG A 24 -11.92 -15.90 8.44
N PRO A 25 -11.59 -16.56 9.57
CA PRO A 25 -10.23 -17.01 9.79
C PRO A 25 -9.89 -18.09 8.75
N GLY A 26 -8.83 -17.88 8.01
CA GLY A 26 -8.55 -18.79 6.90
C GLY A 26 -7.08 -18.98 6.59
N LEU A 27 -6.23 -18.03 6.95
CA LEU A 27 -4.81 -18.11 6.62
C LEU A 27 -3.98 -18.36 7.87
N PRO A 28 -2.94 -19.20 7.79
CA PRO A 28 -1.96 -19.32 8.86
C PRO A 28 -1.29 -17.99 9.17
N VAL A 29 -0.77 -17.87 10.39
CA VAL A 29 -0.13 -16.62 10.85
C VAL A 29 1.03 -16.21 9.94
N ASP A 30 1.87 -17.16 9.54
CA ASP A 30 3.02 -16.89 8.69
C ASP A 30 2.62 -16.32 7.33
N GLU A 31 1.55 -16.84 6.73
CA GLU A 31 1.04 -16.29 5.46
C GLU A 31 0.46 -14.90 5.65
N ASN A 32 -0.27 -14.65 6.74
CA ASN A 32 -0.78 -13.34 7.05
C ASN A 32 0.35 -12.33 7.25
N VAL A 33 1.37 -12.71 7.99
CA VAL A 33 2.53 -11.84 8.22
C VAL A 33 3.25 -11.52 6.92
N ALA A 34 3.41 -12.51 6.05
CA ALA A 34 4.05 -12.30 4.74
C ALA A 34 3.26 -11.28 3.90
N MET A 35 1.93 -11.38 3.90
CA MET A 35 1.06 -10.42 3.19
C MET A 35 1.16 -9.02 3.79
N LEU A 36 1.14 -8.92 5.12
CA LEU A 36 1.24 -7.63 5.80
C LEU A 36 2.58 -6.95 5.53
N ARG A 37 3.66 -7.71 5.51
CA ARG A 37 5.00 -7.20 5.18
C ARG A 37 5.07 -6.71 3.74
N ARG A 38 4.45 -7.44 2.84
CA ARG A 38 4.39 -7.07 1.43
C ARG A 38 3.64 -5.75 1.24
N TYR A 39 2.47 -5.60 1.87
CA TYR A 39 1.71 -4.36 1.82
C TYR A 39 2.45 -3.21 2.48
N ASN A 40 3.08 -3.45 3.63
CA ASN A 40 3.88 -2.43 4.30
C ASN A 40 5.02 -1.95 3.41
N TYR A 41 5.69 -2.85 2.73
CA TYR A 41 6.75 -2.51 1.79
C TYR A 41 6.25 -1.59 0.69
N VAL A 42 5.12 -1.93 0.07
CA VAL A 42 4.52 -1.11 -0.99
C VAL A 42 4.15 0.28 -0.47
N GLU A 43 3.45 0.34 0.67
CA GLU A 43 3.01 1.61 1.26
C GLU A 43 4.20 2.52 1.59
N ARG A 44 5.25 1.96 2.17
CA ARG A 44 6.44 2.75 2.52
C ARG A 44 7.19 3.23 1.29
N ARG A 45 7.27 2.42 0.23
CA ARG A 45 7.87 2.84 -1.04
C ARG A 45 7.05 3.93 -1.70
N LEU A 46 5.73 3.83 -1.65
CA LEU A 46 4.85 4.87 -2.17
C LEU A 46 5.02 6.19 -1.43
N VAL A 47 5.24 6.16 -0.12
CA VAL A 47 5.56 7.37 0.65
C VAL A 47 6.84 8.03 0.11
N GLU A 48 7.89 7.25 -0.10
CA GLU A 48 9.16 7.78 -0.63
C GLU A 48 8.99 8.37 -2.02
N ILE A 49 8.28 7.67 -2.90
CA ILE A 49 8.02 8.11 -4.28
C ILE A 49 7.19 9.39 -4.28
N SER A 50 6.11 9.43 -3.50
CA SER A 50 5.23 10.59 -3.43
C SER A 50 5.93 11.80 -2.84
N ALA A 51 6.77 11.61 -1.83
CA ALA A 51 7.54 12.70 -1.23
C ALA A 51 8.51 13.33 -2.25
N ALA A 52 9.22 12.49 -2.98
CA ALA A 52 10.15 12.95 -4.01
C ALA A 52 9.40 13.65 -5.16
N HIS A 53 8.29 13.10 -5.58
CA HIS A 53 7.47 13.68 -6.66
C HIS A 53 6.83 15.01 -6.22
N LEU A 54 6.35 15.08 -4.99
CA LEU A 54 5.77 16.31 -4.43
C LEU A 54 6.73 17.49 -4.52
N ALA A 55 7.97 17.28 -4.17
CA ALA A 55 8.98 18.34 -4.19
C ALA A 55 9.26 18.87 -5.59
N ARG A 56 9.00 18.07 -6.62
CA ARG A 56 9.28 18.42 -8.02
C ARG A 56 8.06 18.86 -8.81
N THR A 57 6.88 18.82 -8.19
CA THR A 57 5.62 19.16 -8.85
C THR A 57 5.33 20.65 -8.68
N PRO A 58 5.19 21.42 -9.76
CA PRO A 58 4.91 22.85 -9.64
C PRO A 58 3.43 23.18 -9.41
N GLU A 59 2.51 22.34 -9.86
CA GLU A 59 1.07 22.60 -9.79
C GLU A 59 0.55 22.43 -8.36
N TRP A 60 -0.10 23.48 -7.86
CA TRP A 60 -0.59 23.50 -6.48
C TRP A 60 -1.61 22.41 -6.20
N GLU A 61 -2.58 22.22 -7.09
CA GLU A 61 -3.63 21.21 -6.90
C GLU A 61 -3.07 19.80 -6.87
N VAL A 62 -2.05 19.53 -7.69
CA VAL A 62 -1.37 18.25 -7.72
C VAL A 62 -0.58 18.04 -6.44
N LYS A 63 0.08 19.09 -5.94
CA LYS A 63 0.78 19.02 -4.64
C LYS A 63 -0.18 18.66 -3.52
N CYS A 64 -1.36 19.27 -3.50
CA CYS A 64 -2.37 18.96 -2.49
C CYS A 64 -2.80 17.49 -2.56
N ALA A 65 -3.05 16.97 -3.76
CA ALA A 65 -3.42 15.57 -3.94
C ALA A 65 -2.30 14.62 -3.51
N LEU A 66 -1.06 14.92 -3.91
CA LEU A 66 0.10 14.10 -3.52
C LEU A 66 0.33 14.13 -2.00
N SER A 67 0.11 15.28 -1.36
CA SER A 67 0.22 15.39 0.10
C SER A 67 -0.77 14.49 0.81
N LEU A 68 -2.02 14.45 0.32
CA LEU A 68 -3.05 13.58 0.88
C LEU A 68 -2.68 12.10 0.69
N HIS A 69 -2.29 11.72 -0.51
CA HIS A 69 -1.90 10.33 -0.79
C HIS A 69 -0.70 9.90 0.04
N LEU A 70 0.30 10.76 0.16
CA LEU A 70 1.47 10.50 0.99
C LEU A 70 1.08 10.24 2.44
N TRP A 71 0.21 11.09 2.99
CA TRP A 71 -0.26 10.93 4.36
C TRP A 71 -1.03 9.62 4.55
N LEU A 72 -1.94 9.30 3.63
CA LEU A 72 -2.71 8.06 3.67
C LEU A 72 -1.80 6.82 3.59
N ASP A 73 -0.85 6.83 2.68
CA ASP A 73 0.09 5.71 2.54
C ASP A 73 0.93 5.55 3.80
N ALA A 74 1.35 6.64 4.43
CA ALA A 74 2.09 6.62 5.68
C ALA A 74 1.25 6.04 6.83
N GLU A 75 -0.03 6.44 6.91
CA GLU A 75 -0.96 5.91 7.90
C GLU A 75 -1.18 4.40 7.71
N HIS A 76 -1.37 3.97 6.46
CA HIS A 76 -1.53 2.55 6.15
C HIS A 76 -0.26 1.76 6.51
N GLY A 77 0.89 2.28 6.15
CA GLY A 77 2.17 1.63 6.49
C GLY A 77 2.36 1.49 8.01
N SER A 78 2.01 2.52 8.76
CA SER A 78 2.08 2.48 10.23
C SER A 78 1.12 1.46 10.83
N ALA A 79 -0.10 1.39 10.30
CA ALA A 79 -1.10 0.42 10.76
C ALA A 79 -0.65 -1.02 10.50
N LEU A 80 -0.10 -1.28 9.32
CA LEU A 80 0.41 -2.59 8.95
C LEU A 80 1.58 -3.00 9.84
N ARG A 81 2.50 -2.07 10.10
CA ARG A 81 3.64 -2.32 10.99
C ARG A 81 3.17 -2.64 12.41
N ARG A 82 2.19 -1.90 12.91
CA ARG A 82 1.62 -2.15 14.24
C ARG A 82 1.01 -3.55 14.30
N ARG A 83 0.28 -3.93 13.28
CA ARG A 83 -0.35 -5.25 13.24
C ARG A 83 0.67 -6.38 13.25
N VAL A 84 1.76 -6.25 12.51
CA VAL A 84 2.85 -7.24 12.53
C VAL A 84 3.43 -7.36 13.94
N GLY A 85 3.64 -6.24 14.62
CA GLY A 85 4.11 -6.23 16.01
C GLY A 85 3.14 -6.91 16.98
N GLU A 86 1.82 -6.69 16.80
CA GLU A 86 0.80 -7.35 17.60
C GLU A 86 0.81 -8.86 17.42
N MET A 87 1.20 -9.33 16.24
CA MET A 87 1.36 -10.75 15.94
C MET A 87 2.71 -11.30 16.46
N ARG A 88 3.48 -10.49 17.18
CA ARG A 88 4.78 -10.82 17.78
C ARG A 88 5.82 -11.25 16.77
N GLU A 89 5.78 -10.62 15.61
CA GLU A 89 6.76 -10.83 14.55
C GLU A 89 7.69 -9.62 14.44
N PRO A 90 8.91 -9.80 13.93
CA PRO A 90 9.83 -8.69 13.73
C PRO A 90 9.24 -7.60 12.85
N ALA A 91 9.54 -6.35 13.16
CA ALA A 91 9.03 -5.21 12.40
C ALA A 91 9.45 -5.28 10.92
N PRO A 92 8.56 -4.89 9.99
CA PRO A 92 8.94 -4.82 8.58
C PRO A 92 10.08 -3.83 8.36
N SER A 93 10.95 -4.14 7.43
CA SER A 93 12.09 -3.30 7.06
C SER A 93 12.16 -3.16 5.55
N LEU A 94 12.57 -1.98 5.08
CA LEU A 94 12.81 -1.75 3.65
C LEU A 94 14.07 -2.47 3.15
N ASP A 95 14.94 -2.90 4.06
CA ASP A 95 16.14 -3.65 3.71
C ASP A 95 15.81 -5.09 3.29
N ASN A 96 14.67 -5.59 3.71
CA ASN A 96 14.19 -6.91 3.34
C ASN A 96 13.10 -6.77 2.28
N ILE A 97 13.43 -7.13 1.04
CA ILE A 97 12.51 -7.05 -0.08
C ILE A 97 11.62 -8.28 -0.08
N PRO A 98 10.30 -8.14 0.24
CA PRO A 98 9.42 -9.31 0.32
C PRO A 98 8.97 -9.83 -1.03
N ASP A 99 9.08 -9.01 -2.08
CA ASP A 99 8.64 -9.35 -3.43
C ASP A 99 9.52 -8.61 -4.43
N GLU A 100 10.40 -9.35 -5.08
CA GLU A 100 11.37 -8.77 -6.02
C GLU A 100 10.69 -8.14 -7.24
N ALA A 101 9.62 -8.74 -7.74
CA ALA A 101 8.89 -8.19 -8.87
C ALA A 101 8.26 -6.85 -8.52
N LEU A 102 7.68 -6.72 -7.33
CA LEU A 102 7.14 -5.45 -6.84
C LEU A 102 8.24 -4.42 -6.65
N HIS A 103 9.38 -4.82 -6.12
CA HIS A 103 10.52 -3.92 -5.95
C HIS A 103 10.97 -3.32 -7.28
N VAL A 104 11.14 -4.16 -8.29
CA VAL A 104 11.54 -3.73 -9.64
C VAL A 104 10.50 -2.77 -10.22
N LEU A 105 9.21 -3.09 -10.08
CA LEU A 105 8.14 -2.23 -10.57
C LEU A 105 8.14 -0.87 -9.91
N LEU A 106 8.29 -0.81 -8.59
CA LEU A 106 8.30 0.43 -7.83
C LEU A 106 9.53 1.28 -8.14
N GLU A 107 10.69 0.67 -8.29
CA GLU A 107 11.91 1.38 -8.66
C GLU A 107 11.81 1.97 -10.08
N GLU A 108 11.21 1.22 -11.01
CA GLU A 108 10.96 1.71 -12.36
C GLU A 108 10.01 2.90 -12.33
N ARG A 109 8.95 2.82 -11.55
CA ARG A 109 7.98 3.91 -11.41
C ARG A 109 8.64 5.15 -10.81
N ARG A 110 9.42 4.97 -9.76
CA ARG A 110 10.16 6.06 -9.12
C ARG A 110 11.08 6.76 -10.12
N ARG A 111 11.83 5.99 -10.86
CA ARG A 111 12.78 6.53 -11.85
C ARG A 111 12.05 7.35 -12.92
N ARG A 112 10.92 6.85 -13.43
CA ARG A 112 10.12 7.58 -14.43
C ARG A 112 9.57 8.88 -13.88
N LEU A 113 9.03 8.87 -12.68
CA LEU A 113 8.45 10.07 -12.07
C LEU A 113 9.51 11.13 -11.79
N LEU A 114 10.71 10.72 -11.39
CA LEU A 114 11.79 11.64 -11.10
C LEU A 114 12.53 12.14 -12.34
N ALA A 115 12.42 11.45 -13.46
CA ALA A 115 13.01 11.86 -14.72
C ALA A 115 12.22 13.00 -15.39
N VAL A 116 10.93 13.11 -15.11
CA VAL A 116 10.06 14.16 -15.65
C VAL A 116 10.23 15.41 -14.80
N THR A 117 10.71 16.49 -15.38
CA THR A 117 10.89 17.78 -14.70
C THR A 117 10.04 18.86 -15.31
#